data_1d7eb3a0db1714f17b82a84f39b3a9b4
#
_entry.id   1d7eb3a0db1714f17b82a84f39b3a9b4
#
_cell.length_a   1.000
_cell.length_b   1.000
_cell.length_c   1.000
_cell.angle_alpha   90.00
_cell.angle_beta   90.00
_cell.angle_gamma   90.00
#
_symmetry.space_group_name_H-M   'P 1'
#
loop_
_entity.id
_entity.type
_entity.pdbx_description
1 polymer ?
#
loop_
_entity_poly.entity_id
_entity_poly.type
_entity_poly.pdbx_seq_one_letter_code
_entity_poly.pdbx_strand_id
1 'polypeptide(L)'
;MVNPMGHDPATVWSGLKEGQSGVAKTTLFDASGFPTKISAEVKNWDITDAGETAEEWQDRGRHTKFAVGAAKQAMADSGVLDSIDDPIRFGVYLGSGEGNQDFQTFSRMMAAALADGEFESTARWDS
;
A
#
# COMPACT_ATOMS: atom_id res chain seq x y z
N MET A 1 3.73 -8.61 -7.78
CA MET A 1 2.81 -7.44 -7.94
C MET A 1 1.60 -7.64 -7.05
N VAL A 2 0.97 -6.54 -6.61
CA VAL A 2 -0.27 -6.59 -5.79
C VAL A 2 -1.28 -5.66 -6.44
N ASN A 3 -2.41 -6.19 -6.92
CA ASN A 3 -3.45 -5.41 -7.56
C ASN A 3 -4.84 -6.09 -7.42
N PRO A 4 -5.94 -5.44 -7.85
CA PRO A 4 -7.30 -5.98 -7.69
C PRO A 4 -7.61 -7.29 -8.40
N MET A 5 -6.79 -7.72 -9.35
CA MET A 5 -6.97 -8.98 -10.09
C MET A 5 -6.18 -10.15 -9.49
N GLY A 6 -5.15 -9.87 -8.69
CA GLY A 6 -4.31 -10.89 -8.08
C GLY A 6 -3.09 -10.31 -7.39
N HIS A 7 -2.39 -11.15 -6.66
CA HIS A 7 -1.28 -10.73 -5.80
C HIS A 7 0.08 -11.25 -6.29
N ASP A 8 0.10 -11.89 -7.44
CA ASP A 8 1.29 -12.37 -8.13
C ASP A 8 1.15 -12.26 -9.65
N PRO A 9 2.27 -12.25 -10.41
CA PRO A 9 2.23 -12.09 -11.87
C PRO A 9 1.46 -13.20 -12.60
N ALA A 10 1.52 -14.44 -12.14
CA ALA A 10 0.91 -15.58 -12.81
C ALA A 10 -0.62 -15.51 -12.71
N THR A 11 -1.15 -15.23 -11.53
CA THR A 11 -2.59 -15.05 -11.29
C THR A 11 -3.14 -13.89 -12.13
N VAL A 12 -2.45 -12.74 -12.11
CA VAL A 12 -2.87 -11.56 -12.89
C VAL A 12 -2.86 -11.86 -14.38
N TRP A 13 -1.81 -12.53 -14.86
CA TRP A 13 -1.69 -12.89 -16.28
C TRP A 13 -2.78 -13.86 -16.73
N SER A 14 -3.11 -14.86 -15.91
CA SER A 14 -4.22 -15.78 -16.20
C SER A 14 -5.54 -15.05 -16.27
N GLY A 15 -5.85 -14.19 -15.29
CA GLY A 15 -7.07 -13.40 -15.29
C GLY A 15 -7.20 -12.49 -16.51
N LEU A 16 -6.09 -11.85 -16.94
CA LEU A 16 -6.07 -11.02 -18.16
C LEU A 16 -6.41 -11.84 -19.41
N LYS A 17 -5.85 -13.04 -19.56
CA LYS A 17 -6.13 -13.92 -20.69
C LYS A 17 -7.59 -14.38 -20.73
N GLU A 18 -8.20 -14.52 -19.58
CA GLU A 18 -9.60 -14.95 -19.41
C GLU A 18 -10.59 -13.76 -19.48
N GLY A 19 -10.09 -12.53 -19.64
CA GLY A 19 -10.92 -11.32 -19.66
C GLY A 19 -11.54 -10.97 -18.30
N GLN A 20 -10.94 -11.44 -17.20
CA GLN A 20 -11.43 -11.13 -15.86
C GLN A 20 -11.21 -9.64 -15.55
N SER A 21 -12.12 -9.09 -14.72
CA SER A 21 -12.03 -7.71 -14.25
C SER A 21 -11.79 -7.66 -12.76
N GLY A 22 -10.85 -6.80 -12.34
CA GLY A 22 -10.66 -6.46 -10.92
C GLY A 22 -11.68 -5.44 -10.39
N VAL A 23 -12.56 -4.91 -11.25
CA VAL A 23 -13.62 -3.98 -10.86
C VAL A 23 -14.83 -4.75 -10.35
N ALA A 24 -15.32 -4.38 -9.18
CA ALA A 24 -16.48 -4.98 -8.56
C ALA A 24 -17.24 -3.94 -7.70
N LYS A 25 -18.32 -4.36 -7.05
CA LYS A 25 -19.00 -3.51 -6.08
C LYS A 25 -18.04 -3.08 -4.97
N THR A 26 -18.05 -1.79 -4.65
CA THR A 26 -17.27 -1.21 -3.54
C THR A 26 -17.65 -1.85 -2.22
N THR A 27 -16.66 -2.28 -1.45
CA THR A 27 -16.84 -2.95 -0.15
C THR A 27 -16.08 -2.28 1.01
N LEU A 28 -15.11 -1.42 0.71
CA LEU A 28 -14.30 -0.74 1.73
C LEU A 28 -15.06 0.33 2.51
N PHE A 29 -16.16 0.83 1.96
CA PHE A 29 -17.05 1.80 2.62
C PHE A 29 -18.46 1.69 2.04
N ASP A 30 -19.44 2.30 2.70
CA ASP A 30 -20.80 2.40 2.16
C ASP A 30 -20.88 3.38 1.00
N ALA A 31 -20.96 2.86 -0.20
CA ALA A 31 -21.06 3.63 -1.44
C ALA A 31 -22.51 3.94 -1.85
N SER A 32 -23.52 3.66 -1.03
CA SER A 32 -24.95 3.81 -1.39
C SER A 32 -25.31 5.23 -1.80
N GLY A 33 -24.71 6.24 -1.16
CA GLY A 33 -24.90 7.67 -1.41
C GLY A 33 -24.12 8.24 -2.60
N PHE A 34 -23.28 7.44 -3.28
CA PHE A 34 -22.44 7.91 -4.37
C PHE A 34 -23.04 7.54 -5.74
N PRO A 35 -22.82 8.34 -6.80
CA PRO A 35 -23.21 7.99 -8.16
C PRO A 35 -22.56 6.70 -8.65
N THR A 36 -21.28 6.50 -8.34
CA THR A 36 -20.51 5.28 -8.68
C THR A 36 -20.42 4.37 -7.47
N LYS A 37 -20.73 3.09 -7.66
CA LYS A 37 -20.80 2.05 -6.61
C LYS A 37 -19.84 0.90 -6.87
N ILE A 38 -18.93 1.08 -7.81
CA ILE A 38 -17.93 0.10 -8.21
C ILE A 38 -16.52 0.68 -8.02
N SER A 39 -15.58 -0.16 -7.65
CA SER A 39 -14.16 0.18 -7.50
C SER A 39 -13.28 -1.03 -7.78
N ALA A 40 -12.01 -0.77 -8.02
CA ALA A 40 -10.98 -1.80 -8.15
C ALA A 40 -10.24 -1.91 -6.82
N GLU A 41 -10.68 -2.82 -5.95
CA GLU A 41 -10.15 -3.00 -4.61
C GLU A 41 -9.23 -4.23 -4.56
N VAL A 42 -8.07 -4.09 -3.95
CA VAL A 42 -7.25 -5.25 -3.57
C VAL A 42 -7.95 -5.94 -2.40
N LYS A 43 -8.37 -7.19 -2.61
CA LYS A 43 -9.09 -8.02 -1.64
C LYS A 43 -8.22 -9.19 -1.21
N ASN A 44 -8.46 -9.69 0.01
CA ASN A 44 -7.83 -10.90 0.52
C ASN A 44 -6.29 -10.88 0.44
N TRP A 45 -5.70 -9.71 0.69
CA TRP A 45 -4.27 -9.52 0.80
C TRP A 45 -3.95 -8.66 2.02
N ASP A 46 -3.01 -9.11 2.78
CA ASP A 46 -2.47 -8.38 3.93
C ASP A 46 -0.94 -8.32 3.83
N ILE A 47 -0.32 -7.42 4.60
CA ILE A 47 1.14 -7.27 4.63
C ILE A 47 1.85 -8.53 5.15
N THR A 48 1.16 -9.34 5.93
CA THR A 48 1.65 -10.64 6.41
C THR A 48 1.85 -11.65 5.29
N ASP A 49 1.13 -11.53 4.17
CA ASP A 49 1.35 -12.33 2.97
C ASP A 49 2.72 -12.03 2.32
N ALA A 50 3.30 -10.89 2.63
CA ALA A 50 4.65 -10.51 2.23
C ALA A 50 5.71 -10.86 3.28
N GLY A 51 5.34 -11.59 4.35
CA GLY A 51 6.25 -12.01 5.40
C GLY A 51 6.62 -10.92 6.40
N GLU A 52 5.81 -9.87 6.49
CA GLU A 52 5.94 -8.80 7.48
C GLU A 52 5.03 -9.06 8.69
N THR A 53 5.26 -8.37 9.79
CA THR A 53 4.39 -8.45 10.97
C THR A 53 3.29 -7.40 10.90
N ALA A 54 2.05 -7.79 11.20
CA ALA A 54 0.91 -6.87 11.15
C ALA A 54 1.09 -5.69 12.11
N GLU A 55 1.72 -5.92 13.26
CA GLU A 55 1.95 -4.92 14.31
C GLU A 55 2.87 -3.79 13.85
N GLU A 56 4.00 -4.11 13.19
CA GLU A 56 4.93 -3.11 12.66
C GLU A 56 4.33 -2.24 11.56
N TRP A 57 3.31 -2.78 10.88
CA TRP A 57 2.69 -2.14 9.72
C TRP A 57 1.29 -1.57 10.00
N GLN A 58 0.79 -1.66 11.25
CA GLN A 58 -0.59 -1.25 11.56
C GLN A 58 -0.89 0.21 11.18
N ASP A 59 0.05 1.12 11.43
CA ASP A 59 -0.10 2.57 11.19
C ASP A 59 0.39 3.01 9.80
N ARG A 60 0.71 2.07 8.92
CA ARG A 60 1.15 2.37 7.55
C ARG A 60 0.00 2.30 6.56
N GLY A 61 -0.03 3.25 5.63
CA GLY A 61 -1.07 3.31 4.60
C GLY A 61 -1.08 2.06 3.69
N ARG A 62 -2.25 1.68 3.21
CA ARG A 62 -2.43 0.49 2.35
C ARG A 62 -1.54 0.52 1.10
N HIS A 63 -1.38 1.69 0.48
CA HIS A 63 -0.53 1.84 -0.71
C HIS A 63 0.94 1.52 -0.41
N THR A 64 1.44 1.90 0.77
CA THR A 64 2.80 1.56 1.21
C THR A 64 2.94 0.06 1.42
N LYS A 65 1.97 -0.58 2.06
CA LYS A 65 1.93 -2.03 2.23
C LYS A 65 1.97 -2.76 0.88
N PHE A 66 1.18 -2.31 -0.10
CA PHE A 66 1.18 -2.89 -1.45
C PHE A 66 2.52 -2.72 -2.17
N ALA A 67 3.14 -1.54 -2.01
CA ALA A 67 4.46 -1.28 -2.59
C ALA A 67 5.53 -2.23 -2.02
N VAL A 68 5.54 -2.43 -0.71
CA VAL A 68 6.46 -3.37 -0.04
C VAL A 68 6.21 -4.81 -0.50
N GLY A 69 4.95 -5.25 -0.53
CA GLY A 69 4.61 -6.58 -1.01
C GLY A 69 5.05 -6.82 -2.46
N ALA A 70 4.83 -5.85 -3.33
CA ALA A 70 5.28 -5.94 -4.72
C ALA A 70 6.81 -5.91 -4.85
N ALA A 71 7.50 -5.07 -4.07
CA ALA A 71 8.95 -4.98 -4.06
C ALA A 71 9.61 -6.29 -3.58
N LYS A 72 9.10 -6.89 -2.51
CA LYS A 72 9.60 -8.19 -2.02
C LYS A 72 9.47 -9.30 -3.07
N GLN A 73 8.33 -9.37 -3.77
CA GLN A 73 8.17 -10.32 -4.87
C GLN A 73 9.19 -10.06 -6.00
N ALA A 74 9.39 -8.80 -6.38
CA ALA A 74 10.33 -8.44 -7.43
C ALA A 74 11.78 -8.77 -7.03
N MET A 75 12.15 -8.52 -5.78
CA MET A 75 13.47 -8.85 -5.24
C MET A 75 13.72 -10.37 -5.24
N ALA A 76 12.72 -11.13 -4.80
CA ALA A 76 12.80 -12.59 -4.80
C ALA A 76 12.89 -13.18 -6.23
N ASP A 77 12.07 -12.65 -7.14
CA ASP A 77 12.00 -13.12 -8.53
C ASP A 77 13.28 -12.78 -9.32
N SER A 78 13.89 -11.64 -9.04
CA SER A 78 15.12 -11.22 -9.71
C SER A 78 16.38 -11.95 -9.22
N GLY A 79 16.36 -12.57 -8.04
CA GLY A 79 17.55 -13.14 -7.40
C GLY A 79 18.64 -12.11 -7.04
N VAL A 80 18.32 -10.81 -7.13
CA VAL A 80 19.33 -9.74 -6.95
C VAL A 80 19.90 -9.67 -5.53
N LEU A 81 19.16 -10.16 -4.53
CA LEU A 81 19.61 -10.14 -3.13
C LEU A 81 20.95 -10.84 -2.93
N ASP A 82 21.19 -11.95 -3.66
CA ASP A 82 22.42 -12.72 -3.56
C ASP A 82 23.62 -12.05 -4.27
N SER A 83 23.37 -10.98 -5.03
CA SER A 83 24.37 -10.24 -5.81
C SER A 83 24.62 -8.82 -5.34
N ILE A 84 24.03 -8.40 -4.21
CA ILE A 84 24.27 -7.07 -3.63
C ILE A 84 25.53 -7.11 -2.77
N ASP A 85 26.66 -6.70 -3.34
CA ASP A 85 27.94 -6.64 -2.64
C ASP A 85 27.98 -5.48 -1.62
N ASP A 86 27.36 -4.35 -1.95
CA ASP A 86 27.31 -3.16 -1.10
C ASP A 86 25.88 -2.59 -1.03
N PRO A 87 25.15 -2.84 0.06
CA PRO A 87 23.77 -2.36 0.22
C PRO A 87 23.62 -0.83 0.18
N ILE A 88 24.66 -0.08 0.51
CA ILE A 88 24.65 1.40 0.47
C ILE A 88 24.50 1.90 -0.99
N ARG A 89 24.96 1.12 -1.94
CA ARG A 89 24.86 1.43 -3.38
C ARG A 89 23.60 0.92 -4.05
N PHE A 90 22.75 0.23 -3.30
CA PHE A 90 21.48 -0.28 -3.80
C PHE A 90 20.35 0.69 -3.48
N GLY A 91 19.87 1.40 -4.50
CA GLY A 91 18.82 2.39 -4.38
C GLY A 91 17.43 1.83 -4.68
N VAL A 92 16.41 2.35 -4.01
CA VAL A 92 15.01 2.04 -4.28
C VAL A 92 14.33 3.27 -4.88
N TYR A 93 13.68 3.09 -6.03
CA TYR A 93 12.87 4.10 -6.70
C TYR A 93 11.43 3.63 -6.78
N LEU A 94 10.51 4.34 -6.11
CA LEU A 94 9.09 4.05 -6.11
C LEU A 94 8.30 5.25 -6.65
N GLY A 95 7.43 5.00 -7.62
CA GLY A 95 6.42 5.94 -8.03
C GLY A 95 5.20 5.83 -7.11
N SER A 96 4.69 6.95 -6.64
CA SER A 96 3.47 7.02 -5.84
C SER A 96 2.56 8.11 -6.36
N GLY A 97 1.25 7.97 -6.14
CA GLY A 97 0.29 9.03 -6.37
C GLY A 97 0.35 10.12 -5.30
N GLU A 98 -0.66 10.98 -5.27
CA GLU A 98 -0.76 12.10 -4.33
C GLU A 98 -0.91 11.61 -2.89
N GLY A 99 0.14 11.70 -2.10
CA GLY A 99 0.15 11.65 -0.65
C GLY A 99 -0.49 10.42 0.01
N ASN A 100 -0.46 10.40 1.32
CA ASN A 100 -1.16 9.40 2.12
C ASN A 100 -2.64 9.79 2.24
N GLN A 101 -3.52 8.98 1.65
CA GLN A 101 -4.98 9.16 1.73
C GLN A 101 -5.58 8.61 3.04
N ASP A 102 -4.78 8.34 4.06
CA ASP A 102 -5.28 8.02 5.39
C ASP A 102 -5.78 9.29 6.08
N PHE A 103 -7.00 9.66 5.72
CA PHE A 103 -7.68 10.84 6.25
C PHE A 103 -7.83 10.77 7.78
N GLN A 104 -7.94 9.59 8.34
CA GLN A 104 -8.11 9.39 9.77
C GLN A 104 -6.83 9.74 10.55
N THR A 105 -5.69 9.23 10.08
CA THR A 105 -4.37 9.56 10.65
C THR A 105 -4.06 11.04 10.43
N PHE A 106 -4.28 11.56 9.23
CA PHE A 106 -4.11 12.99 8.94
C PHE A 106 -4.96 13.88 9.87
N SER A 107 -6.24 13.55 10.05
CA SER A 107 -7.14 14.32 10.91
C SER A 107 -6.71 14.30 12.39
N ARG A 108 -6.23 13.16 12.88
CA ARG A 108 -5.67 13.04 14.25
C ARG A 108 -4.40 13.88 14.42
N MET A 109 -3.49 13.83 13.45
CA MET A 109 -2.28 14.65 13.46
C MET A 109 -2.62 16.15 13.47
N MET A 110 -3.55 16.58 12.60
CA MET A 110 -4.00 17.97 12.55
C MET A 110 -4.68 18.39 13.85
N ALA A 111 -5.54 17.54 14.42
CA ALA A 111 -6.21 17.83 15.69
C ALA A 111 -5.20 17.96 16.84
N ALA A 112 -4.18 17.10 16.91
CA ALA A 112 -3.12 17.19 17.90
C ALA A 112 -2.28 18.48 17.73
N ALA A 113 -1.89 18.82 16.51
CA ALA A 113 -1.13 20.04 16.23
C ALA A 113 -1.89 21.34 16.53
N LEU A 114 -3.23 21.31 16.43
CA LEU A 114 -4.09 22.46 16.71
C LEU A 114 -4.48 22.57 18.18
N ALA A 115 -4.45 21.47 18.94
CA ALA A 115 -4.87 21.45 20.35
C ALA A 115 -3.95 22.29 21.25
N ASP A 116 -2.66 22.40 20.90
CA ASP A 116 -1.68 23.15 21.67
C ASP A 116 -1.58 24.65 21.26
N GLY A 117 -2.39 25.10 20.31
CA GLY A 117 -2.49 26.53 19.92
C GLY A 117 -1.27 27.08 19.17
N GLU A 118 -0.24 26.29 18.97
CA GLU A 118 0.92 26.61 18.15
C GLU A 118 1.13 25.51 17.09
N PHE A 119 1.26 25.93 15.85
CA PHE A 119 1.59 25.02 14.75
C PHE A 119 3.10 24.69 14.85
N GLU A 120 3.48 23.76 15.69
CA GLU A 120 4.82 23.20 15.64
C GLU A 120 4.95 22.28 14.42
N SER A 121 5.59 22.81 13.38
CA SER A 121 5.94 22.05 12.16
C SER A 121 6.96 20.93 12.41
N THR A 122 7.36 20.76 13.66
CA THR A 122 8.35 19.79 14.15
C THR A 122 7.72 18.65 14.93
N ALA A 123 6.44 18.30 14.67
CA ALA A 123 5.90 17.05 15.20
C ALA A 123 6.80 15.90 14.73
N ARG A 124 7.63 15.45 15.64
CA ARG A 124 8.69 14.45 15.48
C ARG A 124 8.12 13.18 14.87
N TRP A 125 8.76 12.76 13.81
CA TRP A 125 8.71 11.39 13.30
C TRP A 125 9.60 10.51 14.18
N ASP A 126 9.35 10.46 15.49
CA ASP A 126 10.08 9.61 16.41
C ASP A 126 9.36 8.28 16.53
N SER A 127 10.03 7.27 15.96
CA SER A 127 9.91 5.81 16.05
C SER A 127 8.71 5.17 15.44
#